data_22a9f5ce82a4626701a186cbcdb42d49
#
_entry.id   22a9f5ce82a4626701a186cbcdb42d49
#
_cell.length_a   1.000
_cell.length_b   1.000
_cell.length_c   1.000
_cell.angle_alpha   90.00
_cell.angle_beta   90.00
_cell.angle_gamma   90.00
#
_symmetry.space_group_name_H-M   'P 1'
#
loop_
_entity.id
_entity.type
_entity.pdbx_description
1 polymer ?
#
loop_
_entity_poly.entity_id
_entity_poly.type
_entity_poly.pdbx_seq_one_letter_code
_entity_poly.pdbx_strand_id
1 'polypeptide(L)'
;MISAAQIRALFLVAVFLLLGSACAAPPEPLVRHGAPPRPVIDPARPCTRDAPPIAGDDRTAQAGMRASFDSTSNTIVLSAGEGITLPALSRAIGTPAALREVAPGEWLLAANLQVLAGASLRVAAPDVRWLKVSSSPTGFVSVTALGGGLDVAGSCITSWDEARGQADSDHVDGRSFLLARSGARMTIQHAELRYLGYGDVESYGLSWRTESTTGGITSSLVSHLFYGLYTYEVNGLVVQDNEFHDNVLYGIDPHTDSHRLLIERNVVHHNGKHGIILAEDCTDSVIRDNIVYSNEHHGIVLYLRSDRNLVEGNHSFANAAQGININASVENVVRGNRVYDNRESGIGVGQTAEATVVENNQIRSNQQDGVRLVSEATHTTVRGNVIGENARHGVYIDGNGIFDLAGNTIFGNRTGVMSRSAPAEYVADNRVFGNIEAEVGES
;
A
#
# COMPACT_ATOMS: atom_id res chain seq x y z
N MET A 1 4.12 54.55 73.71
CA MET A 1 2.77 54.38 73.20
C MET A 1 2.67 55.21 71.93
N ILE A 2 2.96 54.65 70.81
CA ILE A 2 2.56 55.24 69.52
C ILE A 2 2.21 54.06 68.63
N SER A 3 0.99 54.13 68.13
CA SER A 3 0.27 53.09 67.39
C SER A 3 0.78 52.87 66.00
N ALA A 4 0.71 51.61 65.60
CA ALA A 4 0.94 51.22 64.27
C ALA A 4 -0.22 51.70 63.36
N ALA A 5 0.06 52.67 62.48
CA ALA A 5 -0.78 52.95 61.36
C ALA A 5 0.03 53.74 60.30
N GLN A 6 -0.04 53.25 59.08
CA GLN A 6 0.16 53.97 57.84
C GLN A 6 1.60 54.25 57.37
N ILE A 7 2.10 53.29 56.58
CA ILE A 7 2.72 53.65 55.29
C ILE A 7 2.35 52.53 54.31
N ARG A 8 1.26 52.75 53.58
CA ARG A 8 1.02 52.08 52.29
C ARG A 8 1.70 52.94 51.24
N ALA A 9 2.92 52.59 50.89
CA ALA A 9 3.53 53.09 49.72
C ALA A 9 2.95 52.35 48.50
N LEU A 10 2.22 53.05 47.66
CA LEU A 10 1.83 52.59 46.34
C LEU A 10 3.11 52.41 45.51
N PHE A 11 3.54 51.19 45.27
CA PHE A 11 4.36 50.84 44.13
C PHE A 11 3.41 50.52 42.99
N LEU A 12 3.18 51.53 42.12
CA LEU A 12 2.67 51.31 40.77
C LEU A 12 3.77 50.58 39.99
N VAL A 13 3.76 49.28 39.98
CA VAL A 13 4.51 48.51 39.01
C VAL A 13 3.72 48.59 37.70
N ALA A 14 4.17 49.48 36.82
CA ALA A 14 3.76 49.46 35.43
C ALA A 14 4.31 48.17 34.80
N VAL A 15 3.49 47.14 34.77
CA VAL A 15 3.74 45.96 33.96
C VAL A 15 3.54 46.42 32.50
N PHE A 16 4.62 46.82 31.85
CA PHE A 16 4.68 46.84 30.38
C PHE A 16 4.51 45.38 29.92
N LEU A 17 3.31 45.04 29.54
CA LEU A 17 3.03 43.88 28.66
C LEU A 17 3.71 44.21 27.33
N LEU A 18 4.98 43.89 27.21
CA LEU A 18 5.60 43.62 25.92
C LEU A 18 4.87 42.39 25.36
N LEU A 19 3.84 42.67 24.58
CA LEU A 19 3.38 41.75 23.55
C LEU A 19 4.52 41.58 22.55
N GLY A 20 5.54 40.84 22.95
CA GLY A 20 6.51 40.29 22.04
C GLY A 20 5.70 39.35 21.14
N SER A 21 5.48 39.76 19.90
CA SER A 21 5.18 38.82 18.83
C SER A 21 6.32 37.81 18.86
N ALA A 22 6.10 36.69 19.56
CA ALA A 22 6.98 35.55 19.45
C ALA A 22 6.93 35.18 17.97
N CYS A 23 7.94 35.57 17.20
CA CYS A 23 8.22 34.98 15.93
C CYS A 23 8.29 33.47 16.21
N ALA A 24 7.22 32.76 15.99
CA ALA A 24 7.26 31.30 16.07
C ALA A 24 8.40 30.86 15.16
N ALA A 25 9.26 30.01 15.68
CA ALA A 25 10.34 29.44 14.89
C ALA A 25 9.76 28.94 13.57
N PRO A 26 10.49 29.09 12.45
CA PRO A 26 10.05 28.50 11.20
C PRO A 26 9.79 27.03 11.43
N PRO A 27 8.75 26.45 10.78
CA PRO A 27 8.46 25.05 10.91
C PRO A 27 9.69 24.22 10.50
N GLU A 28 9.95 23.14 11.24
CA GLU A 28 11.12 22.30 10.99
C GLU A 28 11.20 21.91 9.50
N PRO A 29 12.41 21.89 8.92
CA PRO A 29 12.57 21.50 7.53
C PRO A 29 12.07 20.09 7.32
N LEU A 30 11.32 19.88 6.25
CA LEU A 30 10.89 18.53 5.84
C LEU A 30 12.14 17.69 5.51
N VAL A 31 12.33 16.58 6.19
CA VAL A 31 13.34 15.59 5.77
C VAL A 31 12.83 14.93 4.48
N ARG A 32 13.44 15.28 3.36
CA ARG A 32 13.11 14.72 2.05
C ARG A 32 13.95 13.48 1.79
N HIS A 33 13.33 12.39 1.43
CA HIS A 33 14.00 11.23 0.86
C HIS A 33 14.03 11.42 -0.66
N GLY A 34 15.21 11.34 -1.26
CA GLY A 34 15.32 11.22 -2.71
C GLY A 34 14.78 9.87 -3.15
N ALA A 35 14.07 9.81 -4.28
CA ALA A 35 13.64 8.53 -4.84
C ALA A 35 14.88 7.68 -5.17
N PRO A 36 15.03 6.46 -4.62
CA PRO A 36 16.10 5.56 -5.00
C PRO A 36 16.02 5.20 -6.49
N PRO A 37 17.14 4.84 -7.13
CA PRO A 37 17.11 4.37 -8.51
C PRO A 37 16.26 3.11 -8.62
N ARG A 38 15.57 2.97 -9.76
CA ARG A 38 14.75 1.80 -10.08
C ARG A 38 15.62 0.53 -10.11
N PRO A 39 15.26 -0.54 -9.40
CA PRO A 39 15.97 -1.82 -9.47
C PRO A 39 15.93 -2.41 -10.89
N VAL A 40 17.05 -2.99 -11.33
CA VAL A 40 17.11 -3.73 -12.59
C VAL A 40 17.20 -5.21 -12.28
N ILE A 41 16.25 -5.99 -12.75
CA ILE A 41 16.16 -7.44 -12.52
C ILE A 41 16.50 -8.18 -13.81
N ASP A 42 17.41 -9.14 -13.73
CA ASP A 42 17.70 -10.09 -14.81
C ASP A 42 16.63 -11.18 -14.84
N PRO A 43 15.81 -11.28 -15.91
CA PRO A 43 14.78 -12.33 -15.99
C PRO A 43 15.33 -13.76 -15.97
N ALA A 44 16.58 -13.97 -16.33
CA ALA A 44 17.23 -15.29 -16.23
C ALA A 44 17.64 -15.64 -14.79
N ARG A 45 17.78 -14.62 -13.94
CA ARG A 45 18.15 -14.76 -12.52
C ARG A 45 17.28 -13.84 -11.65
N PRO A 46 15.97 -14.06 -11.65
CA PRO A 46 15.04 -13.12 -11.01
C PRO A 46 15.10 -13.14 -9.48
N CYS A 47 15.55 -14.20 -8.87
CA CYS A 47 15.67 -14.34 -7.41
C CYS A 47 16.94 -13.67 -6.92
N THR A 48 16.84 -12.63 -6.13
CA THR A 48 17.95 -11.74 -5.73
C THR A 48 18.28 -11.77 -4.25
N ARG A 49 17.37 -12.26 -3.41
CA ARG A 49 17.58 -12.34 -1.97
C ARG A 49 18.10 -13.72 -1.57
N ASP A 50 19.18 -13.73 -0.79
CA ASP A 50 19.51 -14.90 0.01
C ASP A 50 18.50 -14.95 1.16
N ALA A 51 17.47 -15.76 1.03
CA ALA A 51 16.49 -15.92 2.07
C ALA A 51 17.16 -16.47 3.34
N PRO A 52 16.93 -15.85 4.51
CA PRO A 52 17.43 -16.43 5.74
C PRO A 52 16.84 -17.83 5.91
N PRO A 53 17.63 -18.81 6.38
CA PRO A 53 17.10 -20.12 6.67
C PRO A 53 16.03 -19.95 7.74
N ILE A 54 14.80 -20.25 7.37
CA ILE A 54 13.70 -20.26 8.32
C ILE A 54 13.87 -21.53 9.12
N ALA A 55 14.05 -21.39 10.43
CA ALA A 55 14.16 -22.54 11.33
C ALA A 55 12.99 -23.49 11.05
N GLY A 56 13.30 -24.64 10.48
CA GLY A 56 12.31 -25.63 10.18
C GLY A 56 11.66 -26.08 11.48
N ASP A 57 10.37 -25.90 11.60
CA ASP A 57 9.60 -26.68 12.53
C ASP A 57 9.67 -28.11 11.99
N ASP A 58 10.49 -28.93 12.61
CA ASP A 58 10.78 -30.31 12.21
C ASP A 58 9.56 -31.22 12.48
N ARG A 59 8.38 -30.73 12.09
CA ARG A 59 7.15 -31.50 12.14
C ARG A 59 7.17 -32.49 10.99
N THR A 60 7.50 -33.71 11.29
CA THR A 60 7.27 -34.89 10.45
C THR A 60 5.78 -35.13 10.17
N ALA A 61 5.06 -34.13 9.76
CA ALA A 61 3.62 -34.19 9.51
C ALA A 61 3.35 -34.65 8.06
N GLN A 62 3.71 -35.87 7.74
CA GLN A 62 3.30 -36.55 6.50
C GLN A 62 2.17 -37.55 6.74
N ALA A 63 1.71 -37.69 7.98
CA ALA A 63 0.63 -38.59 8.32
C ALA A 63 -0.69 -38.14 7.68
N GLY A 64 -1.35 -39.03 6.95
CA GLY A 64 -2.64 -38.75 6.35
C GLY A 64 -2.64 -37.97 5.05
N MET A 65 -1.46 -37.71 4.42
CA MET A 65 -1.41 -37.07 3.12
C MET A 65 -2.21 -37.80 2.06
N ARG A 66 -3.05 -37.08 1.34
CA ARG A 66 -3.73 -37.57 0.13
C ARG A 66 -3.48 -36.59 -1.01
N ALA A 67 -2.76 -37.03 -2.01
CA ALA A 67 -2.46 -36.29 -3.21
C ALA A 67 -2.68 -37.16 -4.45
N SER A 68 -3.09 -36.56 -5.54
CA SER A 68 -3.26 -37.18 -6.84
C SER A 68 -2.84 -36.25 -7.96
N PHE A 69 -2.51 -36.82 -9.10
CA PHE A 69 -2.30 -36.10 -10.34
C PHE A 69 -3.30 -36.57 -11.38
N ASP A 70 -4.08 -35.64 -11.92
CA ASP A 70 -4.96 -35.88 -13.06
C ASP A 70 -4.30 -35.41 -14.34
N SER A 71 -3.93 -36.34 -15.19
CA SER A 71 -3.28 -36.04 -16.47
C SER A 71 -4.24 -35.42 -17.50
N THR A 72 -5.55 -35.56 -17.34
CA THR A 72 -6.54 -34.99 -18.27
C THR A 72 -6.66 -33.45 -18.08
N SER A 73 -6.71 -33.03 -16.83
CA SER A 73 -6.77 -31.60 -16.47
C SER A 73 -5.39 -30.99 -16.19
N ASN A 74 -4.34 -31.79 -16.27
CA ASN A 74 -2.98 -31.41 -15.87
C ASN A 74 -2.96 -30.76 -14.46
N THR A 75 -3.58 -31.44 -13.47
CA THR A 75 -3.77 -30.85 -12.15
C THR A 75 -3.29 -31.81 -11.04
N ILE A 76 -2.44 -31.30 -10.17
CA ILE A 76 -2.09 -31.91 -8.88
C ILE A 76 -3.11 -31.45 -7.85
N VAL A 77 -3.75 -32.39 -7.15
CA VAL A 77 -4.71 -32.11 -6.07
C VAL A 77 -4.15 -32.63 -4.76
N LEU A 78 -3.92 -31.73 -3.80
CA LEU A 78 -3.60 -32.08 -2.41
C LEU A 78 -4.87 -31.91 -1.58
N SER A 79 -5.46 -33.04 -1.13
CA SER A 79 -6.79 -33.06 -0.50
C SER A 79 -6.76 -33.38 0.99
N ALA A 80 -5.64 -33.82 1.55
CA ALA A 80 -5.46 -34.00 3.00
C ALA A 80 -3.98 -33.96 3.39
N GLY A 81 -3.72 -33.65 4.65
CA GLY A 81 -2.40 -33.58 5.26
C GLY A 81 -1.96 -32.14 5.55
N GLU A 82 -1.41 -31.93 6.73
CA GLU A 82 -0.94 -30.61 7.16
C GLU A 82 0.57 -30.44 6.96
N GLY A 83 0.99 -29.23 6.56
CA GLY A 83 2.39 -28.88 6.39
C GLY A 83 3.14 -29.73 5.36
N ILE A 84 2.42 -30.23 4.35
CA ILE A 84 3.01 -31.05 3.30
C ILE A 84 4.08 -30.24 2.55
N THR A 85 5.29 -30.75 2.48
CA THR A 85 6.38 -30.10 1.75
C THR A 85 6.32 -30.46 0.26
N LEU A 86 6.86 -29.57 -0.59
CA LEU A 86 6.92 -29.81 -2.04
C LEU A 86 7.69 -31.11 -2.40
N PRO A 87 8.84 -31.44 -1.76
CA PRO A 87 9.49 -32.71 -1.95
C PRO A 87 8.64 -33.93 -1.59
N ALA A 88 7.83 -33.84 -0.52
CA ALA A 88 6.94 -34.92 -0.13
C ALA A 88 5.79 -35.09 -1.14
N LEU A 89 5.20 -33.99 -1.59
CA LEU A 89 4.17 -33.99 -2.62
C LEU A 89 4.67 -34.62 -3.92
N SER A 90 5.86 -34.21 -4.38
CA SER A 90 6.50 -34.75 -5.61
C SER A 90 6.67 -36.29 -5.54
N ARG A 91 7.16 -36.79 -4.39
CA ARG A 91 7.29 -38.24 -4.19
C ARG A 91 5.94 -38.97 -4.21
N ALA A 92 4.90 -38.36 -3.61
CA ALA A 92 3.59 -38.96 -3.51
C ALA A 92 2.86 -39.09 -4.86
N ILE A 93 2.96 -38.06 -5.70
CA ILE A 93 2.34 -38.09 -7.03
C ILE A 93 3.13 -38.94 -8.03
N GLY A 94 4.43 -39.10 -7.84
CA GLY A 94 5.31 -39.96 -8.68
C GLY A 94 5.35 -39.55 -10.16
N THR A 95 5.08 -38.28 -10.48
CA THR A 95 5.01 -37.78 -11.86
C THR A 95 5.99 -36.61 -12.06
N PRO A 96 7.27 -36.89 -12.39
CA PRO A 96 8.28 -35.84 -12.57
C PRO A 96 7.95 -34.84 -13.68
N ALA A 97 7.12 -35.21 -14.65
CA ALA A 97 6.63 -34.29 -15.68
C ALA A 97 5.76 -33.17 -15.11
N ALA A 98 5.05 -33.42 -14.00
CA ALA A 98 4.18 -32.45 -13.34
C ALA A 98 4.88 -31.62 -12.26
N LEU A 99 5.80 -32.24 -11.49
CA LEU A 99 6.53 -31.60 -10.41
C LEU A 99 7.89 -32.28 -10.20
N ARG A 100 8.98 -31.54 -10.34
CA ARG A 100 10.35 -32.05 -10.17
C ARG A 100 11.30 -31.01 -9.61
N GLU A 101 12.31 -31.49 -8.93
CA GLU A 101 13.49 -30.71 -8.62
C GLU A 101 14.41 -30.69 -9.87
N VAL A 102 14.80 -29.49 -10.29
CA VAL A 102 15.65 -29.28 -11.49
C VAL A 102 17.10 -28.96 -11.13
N ALA A 103 17.33 -28.43 -9.93
CA ALA A 103 18.63 -28.24 -9.31
C ALA A 103 18.42 -28.21 -7.78
N PRO A 104 19.44 -28.35 -6.94
CA PRO A 104 19.28 -28.37 -5.49
C PRO A 104 18.48 -27.17 -4.96
N GLY A 105 17.29 -27.43 -4.43
CA GLY A 105 16.34 -26.42 -3.96
C GLY A 105 15.62 -25.62 -5.05
N GLU A 106 15.79 -25.97 -6.32
CA GLU A 106 15.08 -25.37 -7.44
C GLU A 106 14.06 -26.36 -8.03
N TRP A 107 12.81 -25.98 -8.02
CA TRP A 107 11.71 -26.84 -8.40
C TRP A 107 10.96 -26.30 -9.62
N LEU A 108 10.55 -27.17 -10.52
CA LEU A 108 9.63 -26.85 -11.61
C LEU A 108 8.27 -27.50 -11.35
N LEU A 109 7.25 -26.65 -11.30
CA LEU A 109 5.84 -27.04 -11.30
C LEU A 109 5.29 -26.86 -12.71
N ALA A 110 5.00 -27.95 -13.40
CA ALA A 110 4.47 -27.96 -14.76
C ALA A 110 3.01 -28.45 -14.84
N ALA A 111 2.32 -28.48 -13.72
CA ALA A 111 0.88 -28.78 -13.61
C ALA A 111 0.22 -27.77 -12.69
N ASN A 112 -1.08 -27.53 -12.85
CA ASN A 112 -1.85 -26.78 -11.86
C ASN A 112 -1.76 -27.46 -10.50
N LEU A 113 -1.71 -26.70 -9.43
CA LEU A 113 -1.67 -27.22 -8.07
C LEU A 113 -2.84 -26.65 -7.27
N GLN A 114 -3.70 -27.55 -6.78
CA GLN A 114 -4.83 -27.22 -5.94
C GLN A 114 -4.65 -27.79 -4.54
N VAL A 115 -4.76 -26.93 -3.52
CA VAL A 115 -4.74 -27.29 -2.11
C VAL A 115 -6.16 -27.15 -1.55
N LEU A 116 -6.80 -28.26 -1.24
CA LEU A 116 -8.20 -28.31 -0.81
C LEU A 116 -8.33 -28.20 0.71
N ALA A 117 -9.55 -27.98 1.18
CA ALA A 117 -9.89 -27.99 2.60
C ALA A 117 -9.42 -29.28 3.29
N GLY A 118 -8.80 -29.14 4.46
CA GLY A 118 -8.17 -30.26 5.19
C GLY A 118 -6.73 -30.59 4.78
N ALA A 119 -6.16 -29.80 3.88
CA ALA A 119 -4.76 -29.90 3.49
C ALA A 119 -4.03 -28.57 3.62
N SER A 120 -2.71 -28.63 3.86
CA SER A 120 -1.85 -27.46 3.73
C SER A 120 -0.51 -27.82 3.08
N LEU A 121 -0.08 -26.95 2.17
CA LEU A 121 1.20 -27.04 1.47
C LEU A 121 2.17 -26.01 2.04
N ARG A 122 3.40 -26.44 2.26
CA ARG A 122 4.52 -25.59 2.63
C ARG A 122 5.56 -25.51 1.50
N VAL A 123 5.80 -24.31 1.02
CA VAL A 123 6.85 -23.97 0.05
C VAL A 123 7.91 -23.15 0.79
N ALA A 124 8.97 -23.79 1.23
CA ALA A 124 9.92 -23.12 2.13
C ALA A 124 11.38 -23.49 1.87
N ALA A 125 12.27 -22.50 2.01
CA ALA A 125 13.70 -22.74 2.08
C ALA A 125 14.08 -23.51 3.38
N PRO A 126 15.13 -24.37 3.36
CA PRO A 126 16.06 -24.57 2.24
C PRO A 126 15.55 -25.55 1.17
N ASP A 127 14.52 -26.35 1.45
CA ASP A 127 14.04 -27.41 0.54
C ASP A 127 13.56 -26.84 -0.80
N VAL A 128 12.93 -25.65 -0.76
CA VAL A 128 12.46 -24.94 -1.93
C VAL A 128 12.97 -23.50 -1.87
N ARG A 129 14.12 -23.26 -2.46
CA ARG A 129 14.67 -21.89 -2.60
C ARG A 129 14.01 -21.14 -3.75
N TRP A 130 13.70 -21.86 -4.82
CA TRP A 130 13.07 -21.30 -5.99
C TRP A 130 12.02 -22.26 -6.57
N LEU A 131 10.76 -21.83 -6.61
CA LEU A 131 9.67 -22.50 -7.32
C LEU A 131 9.44 -21.81 -8.65
N LYS A 132 9.80 -22.47 -9.73
CA LYS A 132 9.52 -22.12 -11.12
C LYS A 132 8.15 -22.65 -11.49
N VAL A 133 7.19 -21.78 -11.73
CA VAL A 133 5.83 -22.17 -12.13
C VAL A 133 5.73 -22.01 -13.65
N SER A 134 5.51 -23.11 -14.34
CA SER A 134 5.58 -23.18 -15.81
C SER A 134 4.63 -22.17 -16.47
N SER A 135 5.19 -21.35 -17.35
CA SER A 135 4.49 -20.30 -18.07
C SER A 135 5.21 -20.02 -19.40
N SER A 136 4.47 -19.94 -20.49
CA SER A 136 4.99 -19.71 -21.85
C SER A 136 3.88 -19.17 -22.73
N PRO A 137 4.16 -18.69 -23.96
CA PRO A 137 3.12 -18.27 -24.90
C PRO A 137 2.09 -19.33 -25.27
N THR A 138 2.35 -20.60 -24.96
CA THR A 138 1.44 -21.70 -25.25
C THR A 138 0.57 -22.13 -24.06
N GLY A 139 0.78 -21.53 -22.89
CA GLY A 139 0.00 -21.78 -21.69
C GLY A 139 0.81 -21.68 -20.40
N PHE A 140 0.11 -21.67 -19.30
CA PHE A 140 0.67 -21.54 -17.96
C PHE A 140 -0.07 -22.45 -16.98
N VAL A 141 0.50 -22.63 -15.80
CA VAL A 141 -0.14 -23.33 -14.67
C VAL A 141 -0.21 -22.40 -13.46
N SER A 142 -1.07 -22.72 -12.51
CA SER A 142 -1.34 -21.89 -11.33
C SER A 142 -1.23 -22.68 -10.03
N VAL A 143 -1.07 -21.95 -8.92
CA VAL A 143 -1.14 -22.47 -7.56
C VAL A 143 -2.36 -21.88 -6.88
N THR A 144 -3.33 -22.71 -6.52
CA THR A 144 -4.59 -22.27 -5.93
C THR A 144 -4.88 -23.01 -4.61
N ALA A 145 -5.06 -22.26 -3.54
CA ALA A 145 -5.60 -22.77 -2.29
C ALA A 145 -7.12 -22.59 -2.30
N LEU A 146 -7.86 -23.72 -2.33
CA LEU A 146 -9.33 -23.79 -2.31
C LEU A 146 -9.80 -24.31 -0.95
N GLY A 147 -9.92 -23.44 0.03
CA GLY A 147 -10.22 -23.80 1.41
C GLY A 147 -9.06 -24.46 2.16
N GLY A 148 -7.94 -24.70 1.51
CA GLY A 148 -6.72 -25.26 2.11
C GLY A 148 -5.72 -24.21 2.55
N GLY A 149 -4.57 -24.67 3.05
CA GLY A 149 -3.46 -23.81 3.49
C GLY A 149 -2.34 -23.73 2.45
N LEU A 150 -1.78 -22.54 2.24
CA LEU A 150 -0.56 -22.33 1.48
C LEU A 150 0.40 -21.45 2.30
N ASP A 151 1.51 -22.04 2.75
CA ASP A 151 2.53 -21.32 3.49
C ASP A 151 3.81 -21.21 2.65
N VAL A 152 4.19 -19.98 2.32
CA VAL A 152 5.41 -19.66 1.57
C VAL A 152 6.39 -18.97 2.50
N ALA A 153 7.59 -19.53 2.64
CA ALA A 153 8.56 -19.01 3.59
C ALA A 153 10.00 -19.06 3.06
N GLY A 154 10.62 -17.89 2.87
CA GLY A 154 12.00 -17.78 2.40
C GLY A 154 12.24 -18.31 0.99
N SER A 155 11.21 -18.42 0.17
CA SER A 155 11.29 -18.96 -1.19
C SER A 155 11.08 -17.87 -2.23
N CYS A 156 11.71 -18.04 -3.39
CA CYS A 156 11.38 -17.28 -4.59
C CYS A 156 10.34 -18.04 -5.43
N ILE A 157 9.30 -17.36 -5.93
CA ILE A 157 8.31 -17.95 -6.84
C ILE A 157 8.21 -17.09 -8.09
N THR A 158 8.33 -17.71 -9.26
CA THR A 158 8.26 -17.00 -10.54
C THR A 158 7.47 -17.76 -11.59
N SER A 159 6.79 -17.06 -12.48
CA SER A 159 6.46 -17.62 -13.80
C SER A 159 7.76 -17.96 -14.53
N TRP A 160 7.82 -19.10 -15.20
CA TRP A 160 9.06 -19.58 -15.81
C TRP A 160 8.82 -20.20 -17.18
N ASP A 161 9.46 -19.63 -18.19
CA ASP A 161 9.55 -20.22 -19.54
C ASP A 161 10.77 -21.15 -19.60
N GLU A 162 10.52 -22.46 -19.51
CA GLU A 162 11.57 -23.46 -19.52
C GLU A 162 12.34 -23.49 -20.86
N ALA A 163 11.65 -23.22 -21.98
CA ALA A 163 12.26 -23.22 -23.30
C ALA A 163 13.22 -22.02 -23.51
N ARG A 164 12.89 -20.88 -22.92
CA ARG A 164 13.73 -19.67 -22.95
C ARG A 164 14.75 -19.63 -21.83
N GLY A 165 14.58 -20.44 -20.78
CA GLY A 165 15.44 -20.45 -19.60
C GLY A 165 15.40 -19.15 -18.80
N GLN A 166 14.24 -18.50 -18.74
CA GLN A 166 14.03 -17.21 -18.03
C GLN A 166 12.63 -17.10 -17.48
N ALA A 167 12.42 -16.12 -16.59
CA ALA A 167 11.08 -15.76 -16.15
C ALA A 167 10.23 -15.30 -17.32
N ASP A 168 8.97 -15.73 -17.36
CA ASP A 168 8.01 -15.26 -18.35
C ASP A 168 7.59 -13.82 -18.01
N SER A 169 8.09 -12.88 -18.78
CA SER A 169 7.82 -11.44 -18.59
C SER A 169 6.61 -10.94 -19.38
N ASP A 170 6.05 -11.75 -20.29
CA ASP A 170 4.89 -11.35 -21.08
C ASP A 170 3.60 -11.67 -20.30
N HIS A 171 2.86 -10.62 -19.95
CA HIS A 171 1.58 -10.75 -19.27
C HIS A 171 0.37 -10.69 -20.20
N VAL A 172 0.58 -10.49 -21.50
CA VAL A 172 -0.51 -10.32 -22.46
C VAL A 172 -1.10 -11.67 -22.88
N ASP A 173 -0.26 -12.68 -23.01
CA ASP A 173 -0.67 -14.04 -23.38
C ASP A 173 -0.98 -14.94 -22.15
N GLY A 174 -0.94 -14.38 -20.95
CA GLY A 174 -1.23 -15.06 -19.69
C GLY A 174 0.02 -15.57 -18.97
N ARG A 175 0.01 -15.46 -17.62
CA ARG A 175 1.12 -15.91 -16.77
C ARG A 175 0.61 -16.65 -15.54
N SER A 176 1.48 -17.47 -14.94
CA SER A 176 1.23 -18.17 -13.69
C SER A 176 0.81 -17.20 -12.57
N PHE A 177 0.02 -17.67 -11.60
CA PHE A 177 -0.46 -16.87 -10.47
C PHE A 177 -0.66 -17.71 -9.21
N LEU A 178 -0.76 -17.02 -8.08
CA LEU A 178 -1.11 -17.57 -6.77
C LEU A 178 -2.47 -17.03 -6.34
N LEU A 179 -3.39 -17.92 -5.97
CA LEU A 179 -4.74 -17.56 -5.55
C LEU A 179 -5.13 -18.31 -4.28
N ALA A 180 -5.65 -17.60 -3.29
CA ALA A 180 -6.33 -18.19 -2.13
C ALA A 180 -7.80 -17.77 -2.13
N ARG A 181 -8.73 -18.72 -1.97
CA ARG A 181 -10.17 -18.44 -1.90
C ARG A 181 -10.94 -19.49 -1.13
N SER A 182 -12.22 -19.24 -0.88
CA SER A 182 -13.16 -20.20 -0.30
C SER A 182 -12.75 -20.69 1.10
N GLY A 183 -12.35 -19.76 1.98
CA GLY A 183 -11.89 -20.07 3.32
C GLY A 183 -10.44 -20.57 3.41
N ALA A 184 -9.67 -20.38 2.38
CA ALA A 184 -8.25 -20.72 2.38
C ALA A 184 -7.44 -19.82 3.35
N ARG A 185 -6.29 -20.33 3.77
CA ARG A 185 -5.28 -19.55 4.46
C ARG A 185 -4.02 -19.49 3.63
N MET A 186 -3.60 -18.29 3.22
CA MET A 186 -2.32 -18.11 2.54
C MET A 186 -1.44 -17.14 3.31
N THR A 187 -0.27 -17.63 3.74
CA THR A 187 0.76 -16.82 4.42
C THR A 187 2.04 -16.81 3.62
N ILE A 188 2.61 -15.62 3.46
CA ILE A 188 3.85 -15.41 2.71
C ILE A 188 4.80 -14.61 3.59
N GLN A 189 6.00 -15.14 3.82
CA GLN A 189 6.99 -14.53 4.69
C GLN A 189 8.39 -14.63 4.09
N HIS A 190 9.14 -13.53 4.13
CA HIS A 190 10.53 -13.47 3.65
C HIS A 190 10.71 -14.04 2.23
N ALA A 191 9.70 -13.90 1.37
CA ALA A 191 9.66 -14.48 0.03
C ALA A 191 9.96 -13.43 -1.05
N GLU A 192 10.29 -13.93 -2.26
CA GLU A 192 10.28 -13.13 -3.48
C GLU A 192 9.21 -13.66 -4.43
N LEU A 193 8.34 -12.79 -4.91
CA LEU A 193 7.31 -13.13 -5.90
C LEU A 193 7.52 -12.24 -7.13
N ARG A 194 7.79 -12.85 -8.29
CA ARG A 194 8.11 -12.09 -9.49
C ARG A 194 7.44 -12.65 -10.74
N TYR A 195 7.08 -11.75 -11.64
CA TYR A 195 6.55 -12.09 -12.97
C TYR A 195 5.29 -12.97 -12.92
N LEU A 196 4.38 -12.71 -11.99
CA LEU A 196 3.15 -13.47 -11.85
C LEU A 196 1.93 -12.67 -12.32
N GLY A 197 0.94 -13.38 -12.87
CA GLY A 197 -0.37 -12.85 -13.17
C GLY A 197 -0.50 -12.09 -14.48
N TYR A 198 -1.76 -11.95 -14.91
CA TYR A 198 -2.17 -11.26 -16.13
C TYR A 198 -3.58 -10.66 -15.96
N GLY A 199 -4.08 -9.97 -16.98
CA GLY A 199 -5.27 -9.12 -16.92
C GLY A 199 -6.62 -9.84 -16.97
N ASP A 200 -6.73 -11.09 -16.51
CA ASP A 200 -8.00 -11.79 -16.42
C ASP A 200 -8.45 -11.96 -14.97
N VAL A 201 -9.74 -12.10 -14.76
CA VAL A 201 -10.35 -12.22 -13.43
C VAL A 201 -9.76 -13.41 -12.67
N GLU A 202 -9.43 -13.20 -11.39
CA GLU A 202 -8.78 -14.15 -10.50
C GLU A 202 -7.28 -14.44 -10.77
N SER A 203 -6.71 -13.96 -11.87
CA SER A 203 -5.34 -14.25 -12.32
C SER A 203 -4.35 -13.11 -12.14
N TYR A 204 -4.62 -12.14 -11.27
CA TYR A 204 -3.87 -10.89 -11.16
C TYR A 204 -2.45 -10.99 -10.60
N GLY A 205 -2.00 -12.17 -10.23
CA GLY A 205 -0.65 -12.46 -9.73
C GLY A 205 -0.63 -13.02 -8.33
N LEU A 206 -0.97 -12.21 -7.34
CA LEU A 206 -1.08 -12.61 -5.94
C LEU A 206 -2.42 -12.13 -5.39
N SER A 207 -3.32 -13.09 -5.07
CA SER A 207 -4.70 -12.75 -4.72
C SER A 207 -5.24 -13.52 -3.52
N TRP A 208 -5.93 -12.79 -2.63
CA TRP A 208 -6.82 -13.34 -1.61
C TRP A 208 -8.25 -12.97 -1.96
N ARG A 209 -9.15 -13.95 -1.98
CA ARG A 209 -10.55 -13.73 -2.38
C ARG A 209 -11.51 -14.45 -1.46
N THR A 210 -12.68 -13.86 -1.26
CA THR A 210 -13.81 -14.33 -0.44
C THR A 210 -13.63 -14.12 1.07
N GLU A 211 -14.74 -13.83 1.74
CA GLU A 211 -14.83 -13.30 3.11
C GLU A 211 -14.07 -14.14 4.17
N SER A 212 -14.09 -15.45 4.04
CA SER A 212 -13.45 -16.37 4.99
C SER A 212 -11.98 -16.66 4.71
N THR A 213 -11.42 -16.08 3.65
CA THR A 213 -10.00 -16.24 3.29
C THR A 213 -9.12 -15.37 4.20
N THR A 214 -8.06 -15.97 4.73
CA THR A 214 -7.20 -15.35 5.75
C THR A 214 -5.72 -15.44 5.40
N GLY A 215 -4.88 -14.80 6.21
CA GLY A 215 -3.43 -14.83 6.08
C GLY A 215 -2.82 -13.46 5.90
N GLY A 216 -1.86 -13.34 4.96
CA GLY A 216 -1.19 -12.09 4.66
C GLY A 216 0.21 -12.28 4.12
N ILE A 217 0.90 -11.16 3.94
CA ILE A 217 2.27 -11.14 3.44
C ILE A 217 3.14 -10.24 4.30
N THR A 218 4.31 -10.74 4.68
CA THR A 218 5.25 -9.99 5.52
C THR A 218 6.69 -10.14 5.06
N SER A 219 7.49 -9.08 5.21
CA SER A 219 8.94 -9.06 4.97
C SER A 219 9.35 -9.61 3.59
N SER A 220 8.50 -9.43 2.60
CA SER A 220 8.63 -10.04 1.28
C SER A 220 8.85 -8.99 0.19
N LEU A 221 9.31 -9.44 -0.98
CA LEU A 221 9.49 -8.61 -2.15
C LEU A 221 8.55 -9.09 -3.26
N VAL A 222 7.78 -8.17 -3.83
CA VAL A 222 6.81 -8.44 -4.88
C VAL A 222 7.04 -7.50 -6.05
N SER A 223 7.40 -8.05 -7.21
CA SER A 223 7.67 -7.20 -8.37
C SER A 223 7.35 -7.85 -9.71
N HIS A 224 7.06 -7.00 -10.70
CA HIS A 224 6.74 -7.41 -12.06
C HIS A 224 5.49 -8.31 -12.15
N LEU A 225 4.61 -8.28 -11.14
CA LEU A 225 3.31 -8.91 -11.19
C LEU A 225 2.34 -8.04 -12.01
N PHE A 226 1.18 -8.59 -12.38
CA PHE A 226 0.13 -7.77 -13.01
C PHE A 226 -0.46 -6.78 -11.99
N TYR A 227 -0.97 -7.26 -10.84
CA TYR A 227 -1.11 -6.49 -9.60
C TYR A 227 -0.12 -7.04 -8.57
N GLY A 228 0.53 -6.19 -7.81
CA GLY A 228 1.45 -6.65 -6.76
C GLY A 228 0.72 -7.46 -5.70
N LEU A 229 -0.42 -6.97 -5.23
CA LEU A 229 -1.34 -7.68 -4.35
C LEU A 229 -2.78 -7.26 -4.68
N TYR A 230 -3.69 -8.22 -4.71
CA TYR A 230 -5.11 -8.00 -4.90
C TYR A 230 -5.95 -8.69 -3.84
N THR A 231 -7.00 -8.03 -3.35
CA THR A 231 -8.01 -8.68 -2.49
C THR A 231 -9.41 -8.44 -3.03
N TYR A 232 -10.33 -9.34 -2.68
CA TYR A 232 -11.75 -9.24 -3.02
C TYR A 232 -12.59 -9.89 -1.91
N GLU A 233 -13.46 -9.14 -1.26
CA GLU A 233 -14.28 -9.60 -0.13
C GLU A 233 -13.46 -10.20 1.03
N VAL A 234 -12.30 -9.62 1.37
CA VAL A 234 -11.39 -10.17 2.39
C VAL A 234 -11.44 -9.33 3.67
N ASN A 235 -11.30 -10.00 4.80
CA ASN A 235 -11.39 -9.36 6.10
C ASN A 235 -10.14 -9.61 6.94
N GLY A 236 -9.52 -8.52 7.43
CA GLY A 236 -8.44 -8.61 8.41
C GLY A 236 -7.08 -9.03 7.85
N LEU A 237 -6.82 -8.88 6.54
CA LEU A 237 -5.52 -9.22 5.94
C LEU A 237 -4.41 -8.30 6.46
N VAL A 238 -3.20 -8.86 6.67
CA VAL A 238 -2.01 -8.12 7.08
C VAL A 238 -1.00 -8.07 5.93
N VAL A 239 -0.60 -6.84 5.54
CA VAL A 239 0.41 -6.56 4.51
C VAL A 239 1.47 -5.67 5.15
N GLN A 240 2.61 -6.25 5.57
CA GLN A 240 3.53 -5.57 6.48
C GLN A 240 5.00 -5.80 6.11
N ASP A 241 5.82 -4.73 6.21
CA ASP A 241 7.28 -4.79 6.01
C ASP A 241 7.69 -5.34 4.62
N ASN A 242 6.90 -5.11 3.57
CA ASN A 242 7.16 -5.60 2.23
C ASN A 242 7.69 -4.50 1.30
N GLU A 243 8.24 -4.92 0.17
CA GLU A 243 8.57 -4.07 -0.96
C GLU A 243 7.74 -4.48 -2.18
N PHE A 244 6.95 -3.54 -2.75
CA PHE A 244 6.12 -3.73 -3.95
C PHE A 244 6.59 -2.79 -5.04
N HIS A 245 7.15 -3.31 -6.13
CA HIS A 245 7.67 -2.43 -7.18
C HIS A 245 7.55 -3.02 -8.58
N ASP A 246 7.57 -2.13 -9.56
CA ASP A 246 7.57 -2.52 -10.99
C ASP A 246 6.39 -3.43 -11.40
N ASN A 247 5.28 -3.40 -10.68
CA ASN A 247 4.09 -4.12 -11.07
C ASN A 247 3.38 -3.40 -12.23
N VAL A 248 2.72 -4.16 -13.10
CA VAL A 248 2.13 -3.63 -14.34
C VAL A 248 1.08 -2.56 -14.05
N LEU A 249 0.27 -2.75 -13.02
CA LEU A 249 -0.72 -1.76 -12.60
C LEU A 249 -0.46 -1.29 -11.16
N TYR A 250 -1.10 -1.84 -10.16
CA TYR A 250 -1.06 -1.36 -8.78
C TYR A 250 0.01 -2.08 -7.94
N GLY A 251 0.57 -1.38 -6.96
CA GLY A 251 1.40 -2.02 -5.96
C GLY A 251 0.58 -2.88 -5.00
N ILE A 252 -0.37 -2.28 -4.29
CA ILE A 252 -1.26 -2.94 -3.34
C ILE A 252 -2.69 -2.48 -3.67
N ASP A 253 -3.56 -3.41 -4.03
CA ASP A 253 -4.93 -3.15 -4.48
C ASP A 253 -5.98 -4.00 -3.72
N PRO A 254 -6.31 -3.66 -2.48
CA PRO A 254 -7.56 -4.11 -1.89
C PRO A 254 -8.76 -3.57 -2.66
N HIS A 255 -9.63 -4.48 -3.04
CA HIS A 255 -10.77 -4.20 -3.89
C HIS A 255 -12.04 -4.82 -3.32
N THR A 256 -13.16 -4.33 -3.69
CA THR A 256 -14.54 -4.71 -3.40
C THR A 256 -14.75 -5.44 -2.07
N ASP A 257 -15.43 -4.80 -1.13
CA ASP A 257 -15.83 -5.36 0.17
C ASP A 257 -14.66 -5.94 1.01
N SER A 258 -13.46 -5.36 0.87
CA SER A 258 -12.32 -5.76 1.70
C SER A 258 -12.20 -4.85 2.93
N HIS A 259 -12.23 -5.43 4.12
CA HIS A 259 -12.40 -4.68 5.36
C HIS A 259 -11.31 -4.95 6.41
N ARG A 260 -11.08 -3.98 7.30
CA ARG A 260 -10.18 -4.11 8.46
C ARG A 260 -8.78 -4.60 8.11
N LEU A 261 -8.25 -4.14 6.99
CA LEU A 261 -6.91 -4.46 6.53
C LEU A 261 -5.86 -3.66 7.29
N LEU A 262 -4.69 -4.24 7.51
CA LEU A 262 -3.51 -3.54 8.01
C LEU A 262 -2.44 -3.52 6.92
N ILE A 263 -2.19 -2.34 6.35
CA ILE A 263 -1.15 -2.09 5.35
C ILE A 263 -0.10 -1.19 5.99
N GLU A 264 1.02 -1.76 6.43
CA GLU A 264 1.93 -1.08 7.35
C GLU A 264 3.39 -1.30 6.99
N ARG A 265 4.20 -0.24 7.03
CA ARG A 265 5.65 -0.24 6.82
C ARG A 265 6.08 -0.91 5.50
N ASN A 266 5.29 -0.76 4.46
CA ASN A 266 5.67 -1.22 3.13
C ASN A 266 6.40 -0.12 2.35
N VAL A 267 7.27 -0.52 1.45
CA VAL A 267 7.88 0.35 0.43
C VAL A 267 7.20 0.04 -0.91
N VAL A 268 6.52 1.03 -1.51
CA VAL A 268 5.68 0.81 -2.69
C VAL A 268 6.05 1.81 -3.79
N HIS A 269 6.67 1.35 -4.89
CA HIS A 269 7.23 2.27 -5.87
C HIS A 269 7.30 1.74 -7.30
N HIS A 270 7.41 2.66 -8.26
CA HIS A 270 7.55 2.36 -9.69
C HIS A 270 6.47 1.41 -10.24
N ASN A 271 5.28 1.41 -9.66
CA ASN A 271 4.15 0.64 -10.19
C ASN A 271 3.47 1.43 -11.31
N GLY A 272 2.95 0.73 -12.30
CA GLY A 272 2.41 1.33 -13.52
C GLY A 272 1.12 2.13 -13.34
N LYS A 273 0.53 2.13 -12.14
CA LYS A 273 -0.60 2.98 -11.80
C LYS A 273 -0.47 3.52 -10.36
N HIS A 274 -1.35 3.15 -9.44
CA HIS A 274 -1.28 3.64 -8.05
C HIS A 274 -0.31 2.81 -7.20
N GLY A 275 0.28 3.45 -6.19
CA GLY A 275 1.04 2.73 -5.18
C GLY A 275 0.14 1.84 -4.34
N ILE A 276 -0.75 2.44 -3.55
CA ILE A 276 -1.73 1.75 -2.70
C ILE A 276 -3.12 2.28 -3.04
N ILE A 277 -4.09 1.42 -3.25
CA ILE A 277 -5.49 1.82 -3.43
C ILE A 277 -6.42 0.92 -2.64
N LEU A 278 -7.36 1.51 -1.93
CA LEU A 278 -8.57 0.86 -1.44
C LEU A 278 -9.70 1.24 -2.39
N ALA A 279 -10.29 0.27 -3.08
CA ALA A 279 -11.29 0.51 -4.11
C ALA A 279 -12.59 -0.26 -3.85
N GLU A 280 -13.72 0.43 -3.98
CA GLU A 280 -15.06 -0.15 -3.92
C GLU A 280 -15.39 -0.84 -2.59
N ASP A 281 -16.00 -0.08 -1.69
CA ASP A 281 -16.49 -0.57 -0.40
C ASP A 281 -15.41 -1.12 0.57
N CYS A 282 -14.15 -0.71 0.41
CA CYS A 282 -13.07 -1.11 1.32
C CYS A 282 -13.05 -0.22 2.57
N THR A 283 -13.41 -0.76 3.73
CA THR A 283 -13.67 0.05 4.92
C THR A 283 -12.87 -0.37 6.16
N ASP A 284 -12.84 0.55 7.14
CA ASP A 284 -12.32 0.29 8.49
C ASP A 284 -10.86 -0.20 8.51
N SER A 285 -10.08 0.19 7.51
CA SER A 285 -8.70 -0.26 7.28
C SER A 285 -7.68 0.78 7.70
N VAL A 286 -6.45 0.35 7.94
CA VAL A 286 -5.33 1.18 8.35
C VAL A 286 -4.20 1.09 7.32
N ILE A 287 -3.82 2.23 6.75
CA ILE A 287 -2.66 2.41 5.88
C ILE A 287 -1.68 3.30 6.63
N ARG A 288 -0.61 2.72 7.22
CA ARG A 288 0.28 3.52 8.04
C ARG A 288 1.77 3.23 7.83
N ASP A 289 2.58 4.27 8.06
CA ASP A 289 4.04 4.18 8.06
C ASP A 289 4.63 3.60 6.76
N ASN A 290 3.90 3.70 5.64
CA ASN A 290 4.39 3.25 4.33
C ASN A 290 5.22 4.35 3.65
N ILE A 291 6.16 3.94 2.80
CA ILE A 291 6.93 4.80 1.91
C ILE A 291 6.46 4.54 0.48
N VAL A 292 5.76 5.52 -0.13
CA VAL A 292 5.06 5.36 -1.41
C VAL A 292 5.57 6.40 -2.40
N TYR A 293 6.34 5.98 -3.42
CA TYR A 293 6.98 6.94 -4.31
C TYR A 293 7.13 6.46 -5.76
N SER A 294 7.27 7.41 -6.67
CA SER A 294 7.56 7.17 -8.10
C SER A 294 6.57 6.19 -8.77
N ASN A 295 5.33 6.14 -8.31
CA ASN A 295 4.28 5.40 -9.00
C ASN A 295 3.74 6.25 -10.15
N GLU A 296 3.32 5.62 -11.25
CA GLU A 296 2.93 6.30 -12.49
C GLU A 296 1.58 7.03 -12.39
N HIS A 297 0.93 7.00 -11.22
CA HIS A 297 -0.26 7.78 -10.93
C HIS A 297 -0.24 8.25 -9.46
N HIS A 298 -1.31 8.07 -8.68
CA HIS A 298 -1.37 8.51 -7.28
C HIS A 298 -0.52 7.62 -6.35
N GLY A 299 -0.04 8.21 -5.24
CA GLY A 299 0.61 7.44 -4.19
C GLY A 299 -0.37 6.54 -3.45
N ILE A 300 -1.32 7.12 -2.71
CA ILE A 300 -2.34 6.41 -1.91
C ILE A 300 -3.72 6.89 -2.35
N VAL A 301 -4.65 5.98 -2.54
CA VAL A 301 -6.03 6.27 -3.00
C VAL A 301 -7.06 5.59 -2.12
N LEU A 302 -8.09 6.33 -1.73
CA LEU A 302 -9.36 5.80 -1.21
C LEU A 302 -10.45 6.13 -2.24
N TYR A 303 -11.07 5.11 -2.80
CA TYR A 303 -11.97 5.28 -3.94
C TYR A 303 -13.28 4.54 -3.77
N LEU A 304 -14.38 5.22 -4.04
CA LEU A 304 -15.73 4.70 -4.16
C LEU A 304 -16.20 3.90 -2.92
N ARG A 305 -16.77 4.59 -1.94
CA ARG A 305 -17.25 4.03 -0.67
C ARG A 305 -16.19 3.30 0.16
N SER A 306 -14.92 3.71 -0.04
CA SER A 306 -13.83 3.24 0.83
C SER A 306 -13.79 4.10 2.09
N ASP A 307 -14.65 3.77 3.04
CA ASP A 307 -15.05 4.62 4.14
C ASP A 307 -14.36 4.27 5.47
N ARG A 308 -14.28 5.24 6.38
CA ARG A 308 -13.74 5.07 7.74
C ARG A 308 -12.33 4.48 7.79
N ASN A 309 -11.52 4.77 6.79
CA ASN A 309 -10.13 4.32 6.77
C ASN A 309 -9.21 5.36 7.41
N LEU A 310 -8.12 4.88 7.97
CA LEU A 310 -7.06 5.70 8.54
C LEU A 310 -5.81 5.64 7.64
N VAL A 311 -5.37 6.81 7.14
CA VAL A 311 -4.12 6.99 6.41
C VAL A 311 -3.18 7.81 7.29
N GLU A 312 -2.20 7.16 7.94
CA GLU A 312 -1.41 7.77 9.01
C GLU A 312 0.11 7.57 8.84
N GLY A 313 0.88 8.62 9.06
CA GLY A 313 2.35 8.52 9.15
C GLY A 313 3.05 8.13 7.86
N ASN A 314 2.36 8.08 6.72
CA ASN A 314 2.95 7.66 5.45
C ASN A 314 3.82 8.77 4.83
N HIS A 315 4.85 8.35 4.08
CA HIS A 315 5.61 9.21 3.19
C HIS A 315 5.15 8.97 1.75
N SER A 316 4.46 9.93 1.14
CA SER A 316 3.99 9.83 -0.25
C SER A 316 4.64 10.91 -1.11
N PHE A 317 5.55 10.55 -2.02
CA PHE A 317 6.33 11.53 -2.76
C PHE A 317 6.72 11.09 -4.17
N ALA A 318 7.03 12.06 -5.01
CA ALA A 318 7.48 11.86 -6.39
C ALA A 318 6.53 10.99 -7.24
N ASN A 319 5.26 10.84 -6.87
CA ASN A 319 4.27 10.14 -7.66
C ASN A 319 3.79 11.02 -8.83
N ALA A 320 3.38 10.41 -9.94
CA ALA A 320 3.03 11.13 -11.16
C ALA A 320 1.68 11.86 -11.10
N ALA A 321 0.90 11.67 -10.06
CA ALA A 321 -0.33 12.42 -9.77
C ALA A 321 -0.32 12.91 -8.32
N GLN A 322 -1.44 12.81 -7.59
CA GLN A 322 -1.53 13.26 -6.21
C GLN A 322 -0.82 12.32 -5.24
N GLY A 323 -0.30 12.88 -4.16
CA GLY A 323 0.31 12.08 -3.10
C GLY A 323 -0.71 11.19 -2.39
N ILE A 324 -1.82 11.76 -1.92
CA ILE A 324 -2.95 11.06 -1.31
C ILE A 324 -4.23 11.59 -1.96
N ASN A 325 -5.12 10.69 -2.36
CA ASN A 325 -6.37 11.03 -3.03
C ASN A 325 -7.58 10.33 -2.38
N ILE A 326 -8.60 11.08 -2.01
CA ILE A 326 -9.85 10.58 -1.44
C ILE A 326 -10.99 10.97 -2.36
N ASN A 327 -11.64 9.97 -2.95
CA ASN A 327 -12.73 10.16 -3.91
C ASN A 327 -13.95 9.33 -3.53
N ALA A 328 -15.13 9.96 -3.54
CA ALA A 328 -16.42 9.31 -3.35
C ALA A 328 -16.45 8.36 -2.13
N SER A 329 -15.86 8.81 -1.02
CA SER A 329 -15.67 8.01 0.20
C SER A 329 -15.87 8.89 1.43
N VAL A 330 -16.38 8.33 2.53
CA VAL A 330 -16.80 9.12 3.69
C VAL A 330 -16.03 8.76 4.97
N GLU A 331 -15.98 9.73 5.90
CA GLU A 331 -15.44 9.55 7.26
C GLU A 331 -13.97 9.05 7.31
N ASN A 332 -13.16 9.39 6.30
CA ASN A 332 -11.76 9.02 6.28
C ASN A 332 -10.88 10.00 7.04
N VAL A 333 -9.81 9.50 7.66
CA VAL A 333 -8.84 10.31 8.39
C VAL A 333 -7.46 10.20 7.74
N VAL A 334 -6.89 11.35 7.37
CA VAL A 334 -5.56 11.48 6.78
C VAL A 334 -4.71 12.31 7.74
N ARG A 335 -3.83 11.67 8.53
CA ARG A 335 -3.10 12.39 9.58
C ARG A 335 -1.62 12.04 9.67
N GLY A 336 -0.82 13.03 10.06
CA GLY A 336 0.60 12.82 10.35
C GLY A 336 1.45 12.41 9.14
N ASN A 337 0.93 12.50 7.92
CA ASN A 337 1.65 12.10 6.73
C ASN A 337 2.64 13.17 6.26
N ARG A 338 3.68 12.75 5.53
CA ARG A 338 4.59 13.61 4.78
C ARG A 338 4.32 13.43 3.29
N VAL A 339 3.84 14.50 2.65
CA VAL A 339 3.37 14.45 1.25
C VAL A 339 4.09 15.52 0.44
N TYR A 340 5.00 15.12 -0.46
CA TYR A 340 5.88 16.09 -1.10
C TYR A 340 6.36 15.66 -2.49
N ASP A 341 6.77 16.64 -3.29
CA ASP A 341 7.35 16.44 -4.62
C ASP A 341 6.47 15.64 -5.61
N ASN A 342 5.15 15.51 -5.36
CA ASN A 342 4.22 14.87 -6.27
C ASN A 342 3.91 15.80 -7.47
N ARG A 343 3.63 15.24 -8.65
CA ARG A 343 3.41 16.04 -9.87
C ARG A 343 2.06 16.77 -9.90
N GLU A 344 1.15 16.39 -9.05
CA GLU A 344 -0.10 17.12 -8.85
C GLU A 344 -0.18 17.67 -7.42
N SER A 345 -1.38 17.70 -6.83
CA SER A 345 -1.57 18.17 -5.47
C SER A 345 -1.07 17.17 -4.42
N GLY A 346 -0.69 17.66 -3.25
CA GLY A 346 -0.29 16.81 -2.15
C GLY A 346 -1.43 15.89 -1.71
N ILE A 347 -2.52 16.47 -1.22
CA ILE A 347 -3.73 15.75 -0.79
C ILE A 347 -4.93 16.29 -1.56
N GLY A 348 -5.68 15.40 -2.22
CA GLY A 348 -6.93 15.71 -2.89
C GLY A 348 -8.12 15.07 -2.21
N VAL A 349 -9.21 15.85 -2.04
CA VAL A 349 -10.51 15.37 -1.56
C VAL A 349 -11.58 15.84 -2.55
N GLY A 350 -12.30 14.91 -3.14
CA GLY A 350 -13.25 15.25 -4.21
C GLY A 350 -14.30 14.19 -4.49
N GLN A 351 -15.12 14.44 -5.53
CA GLN A 351 -16.14 13.53 -6.02
C GLN A 351 -17.05 12.98 -4.89
N THR A 352 -17.87 13.83 -4.28
CA THR A 352 -18.80 13.40 -3.21
C THR A 352 -18.13 12.83 -1.95
N ALA A 353 -16.83 13.04 -1.74
CA ALA A 353 -16.20 12.70 -0.48
C ALA A 353 -16.81 13.54 0.66
N GLU A 354 -17.09 12.89 1.80
CA GLU A 354 -17.77 13.56 2.91
C GLU A 354 -17.08 13.28 4.25
N ALA A 355 -17.13 14.24 5.15
CA ALA A 355 -16.62 14.14 6.52
C ALA A 355 -15.16 13.66 6.62
N THR A 356 -14.34 14.00 5.63
CA THR A 356 -12.91 13.69 5.62
C THR A 356 -12.15 14.62 6.58
N VAL A 357 -11.24 14.06 7.37
CA VAL A 357 -10.35 14.84 8.26
C VAL A 357 -8.93 14.77 7.73
N VAL A 358 -8.35 15.92 7.39
CA VAL A 358 -6.95 16.10 6.98
C VAL A 358 -6.23 16.85 8.09
N GLU A 359 -5.45 16.15 8.91
CA GLU A 359 -4.88 16.78 10.11
C GLU A 359 -3.40 16.48 10.36
N ASN A 360 -2.67 17.48 10.85
CA ASN A 360 -1.28 17.34 11.30
C ASN A 360 -0.33 16.78 10.23
N ASN A 361 -0.62 16.97 8.94
CA ASN A 361 0.24 16.53 7.84
C ASN A 361 1.29 17.60 7.51
N GLN A 362 2.42 17.16 6.95
CA GLN A 362 3.42 18.02 6.32
C GLN A 362 3.27 17.90 4.80
N ILE A 363 2.84 18.96 4.12
CA ILE A 363 2.46 18.93 2.70
C ILE A 363 3.28 20.00 1.97
N ARG A 364 4.32 19.61 1.24
CA ARG A 364 5.27 20.57 0.67
C ARG A 364 5.71 20.23 -0.73
N SER A 365 6.06 21.27 -1.48
CA SER A 365 6.74 21.15 -2.78
C SER A 365 6.03 20.29 -3.81
N ASN A 366 4.72 20.13 -3.70
CA ASN A 366 3.94 19.48 -4.75
C ASN A 366 3.76 20.44 -5.94
N GLN A 367 3.67 19.90 -7.15
CA GLN A 367 3.68 20.72 -8.38
C GLN A 367 2.34 21.40 -8.66
N GLN A 368 1.32 21.17 -7.86
CA GLN A 368 0.06 21.90 -7.87
C GLN A 368 -0.26 22.43 -6.48
N ASP A 369 -1.39 22.04 -5.91
CA ASP A 369 -1.87 22.55 -4.64
C ASP A 369 -1.34 21.70 -3.47
N GLY A 370 -1.20 22.28 -2.30
CA GLY A 370 -0.92 21.49 -1.09
C GLY A 370 -2.10 20.58 -0.75
N VAL A 371 -3.25 21.18 -0.45
CA VAL A 371 -4.55 20.50 -0.26
C VAL A 371 -5.52 21.01 -1.30
N ARG A 372 -6.21 20.10 -1.96
CA ARG A 372 -7.20 20.41 -3.00
C ARG A 372 -8.56 19.84 -2.62
N LEU A 373 -9.55 20.71 -2.39
CA LEU A 373 -10.93 20.38 -2.05
C LEU A 373 -11.79 20.77 -3.24
N VAL A 374 -12.39 19.79 -3.91
CA VAL A 374 -13.06 20.04 -5.20
C VAL A 374 -14.38 19.30 -5.36
N SER A 375 -15.14 19.76 -6.31
CA SER A 375 -16.41 19.17 -6.74
C SER A 375 -17.44 19.14 -5.60
N GLU A 376 -18.00 18.00 -5.33
CA GLU A 376 -19.08 17.82 -4.35
C GLU A 376 -18.56 17.35 -2.98
N ALA A 377 -17.24 17.50 -2.72
CA ALA A 377 -16.69 17.24 -1.40
C ALA A 377 -17.35 18.18 -0.37
N THR A 378 -17.69 17.66 0.80
CA THR A 378 -18.35 18.44 1.84
C THR A 378 -17.99 17.97 3.24
N HIS A 379 -18.25 18.80 4.26
CA HIS A 379 -17.94 18.53 5.67
C HIS A 379 -16.49 18.10 5.92
N THR A 380 -15.56 18.58 5.07
CA THR A 380 -14.13 18.25 5.21
C THR A 380 -13.45 19.22 6.16
N THR A 381 -12.73 18.68 7.12
CA THR A 381 -11.90 19.42 8.07
C THR A 381 -10.43 19.34 7.70
N VAL A 382 -9.77 20.50 7.56
CA VAL A 382 -8.32 20.63 7.31
C VAL A 382 -7.71 21.38 8.48
N ARG A 383 -7.00 20.68 9.39
CA ARG A 383 -6.53 21.30 10.63
C ARG A 383 -5.12 20.93 11.02
N GLY A 384 -4.41 21.91 11.60
CA GLY A 384 -3.08 21.68 12.17
C GLY A 384 -2.00 21.26 11.16
N ASN A 385 -2.24 21.40 9.85
CA ASN A 385 -1.30 21.00 8.82
C ASN A 385 -0.23 22.08 8.60
N VAL A 386 0.95 21.65 8.17
CA VAL A 386 2.02 22.51 7.67
C VAL A 386 2.04 22.37 6.15
N ILE A 387 1.61 23.43 5.45
CA ILE A 387 1.37 23.44 4.00
C ILE A 387 2.26 24.50 3.37
N GLY A 388 3.29 24.10 2.63
CA GLY A 388 4.23 25.10 2.13
C GLY A 388 4.94 24.74 0.84
N GLU A 389 5.43 25.78 0.16
CA GLU A 389 6.29 25.63 -1.02
C GLU A 389 5.63 24.86 -2.18
N ASN A 390 4.30 24.72 -2.21
CA ASN A 390 3.60 24.09 -3.32
C ASN A 390 3.51 25.08 -4.50
N ALA A 391 3.59 24.58 -5.73
CA ALA A 391 3.77 25.44 -6.91
C ALA A 391 2.55 26.30 -7.25
N ARG A 392 1.36 25.93 -6.77
CA ARG A 392 0.13 26.72 -6.95
C ARG A 392 -0.38 27.23 -5.61
N HIS A 393 -1.34 26.58 -5.03
CA HIS A 393 -2.00 27.07 -3.82
C HIS A 393 -1.63 26.22 -2.60
N GLY A 394 -1.58 26.82 -1.43
CA GLY A 394 -1.48 26.06 -0.18
C GLY A 394 -2.75 25.21 -0.01
N VAL A 395 -3.91 25.86 0.01
CA VAL A 395 -5.21 25.21 -0.02
C VAL A 395 -6.02 25.76 -1.20
N TYR A 396 -6.56 24.89 -2.03
CA TYR A 396 -7.46 25.22 -3.12
C TYR A 396 -8.86 24.66 -2.85
N ILE A 397 -9.87 25.53 -2.91
CA ILE A 397 -11.27 25.18 -2.67
C ILE A 397 -12.07 25.53 -3.92
N ASP A 398 -12.59 24.51 -4.60
CA ASP A 398 -13.41 24.65 -5.79
C ASP A 398 -14.72 23.88 -5.62
N GLY A 399 -15.68 24.48 -4.98
CA GLY A 399 -16.96 23.87 -4.73
C GLY A 399 -17.78 24.63 -3.70
N ASN A 400 -19.05 24.24 -3.57
CA ASN A 400 -19.99 24.82 -2.61
C ASN A 400 -20.11 23.97 -1.33
N GLY A 401 -19.14 23.11 -1.07
CA GLY A 401 -19.12 22.25 0.12
C GLY A 401 -18.90 23.05 1.42
N ILE A 402 -19.16 22.41 2.52
CA ILE A 402 -18.85 22.94 3.86
C ILE A 402 -17.44 22.46 4.22
N PHE A 403 -16.54 23.41 4.47
CA PHE A 403 -15.14 23.13 4.81
C PHE A 403 -14.76 23.88 6.08
N ASP A 404 -14.01 23.22 6.96
CA ASP A 404 -13.44 23.81 8.16
C ASP A 404 -11.92 23.83 8.05
N LEU A 405 -11.33 25.00 8.03
CA LEU A 405 -9.87 25.22 7.97
C LEU A 405 -9.41 25.92 9.26
N ALA A 406 -8.72 25.20 10.14
CA ALA A 406 -8.29 25.73 11.42
C ALA A 406 -6.87 25.32 11.82
N GLY A 407 -6.11 26.24 12.40
CA GLY A 407 -4.80 25.98 12.98
C GLY A 407 -3.73 25.54 11.98
N ASN A 408 -3.92 25.72 10.67
CA ASN A 408 -2.93 25.39 9.66
C ASN A 408 -1.86 26.47 9.56
N THR A 409 -0.64 26.08 9.23
CA THR A 409 0.47 26.98 8.87
C THR A 409 0.70 26.88 7.37
N ILE A 410 0.39 27.95 6.62
CA ILE A 410 0.39 27.99 5.15
C ILE A 410 1.37 29.07 4.67
N PHE A 411 2.43 28.67 3.94
CA PHE A 411 3.49 29.61 3.57
C PHE A 411 4.24 29.21 2.30
N GLY A 412 4.83 30.19 1.63
CA GLY A 412 5.74 29.95 0.49
C GLY A 412 5.08 29.31 -0.73
N ASN A 413 3.77 29.17 -0.76
CA ASN A 413 3.02 28.76 -1.94
C ASN A 413 2.86 29.94 -2.91
N ARG A 414 2.37 29.73 -4.12
CA ARG A 414 2.03 30.84 -5.00
C ARG A 414 0.92 31.69 -4.38
N THR A 415 -0.18 31.06 -3.96
CA THR A 415 -1.24 31.70 -3.15
C THR A 415 -1.48 30.83 -1.91
N GLY A 416 -1.68 31.45 -0.75
CA GLY A 416 -1.92 30.71 0.49
C GLY A 416 -3.22 29.91 0.43
N VAL A 417 -4.35 30.59 0.42
CA VAL A 417 -5.68 29.99 0.27
C VAL A 417 -6.36 30.57 -0.97
N MET A 418 -6.80 29.73 -1.87
CA MET A 418 -7.56 30.07 -3.06
C MET A 418 -8.96 29.47 -2.96
N SER A 419 -10.02 30.30 -3.04
CA SER A 419 -11.40 29.84 -2.99
C SER A 419 -12.27 30.62 -3.98
N ARG A 420 -13.31 29.99 -4.53
CA ARG A 420 -14.31 30.65 -5.35
C ARG A 420 -15.33 31.44 -4.55
N SER A 421 -15.47 31.17 -3.25
CA SER A 421 -16.44 31.83 -2.37
C SER A 421 -15.86 32.04 -0.98
N ALA A 422 -16.07 33.23 -0.40
CA ALA A 422 -15.74 33.61 0.99
C ALA A 422 -14.31 33.27 1.46
N PRO A 423 -13.24 33.62 0.72
CA PRO A 423 -11.89 33.23 1.08
C PRO A 423 -11.43 33.77 2.45
N ALA A 424 -11.97 34.90 2.90
CA ALA A 424 -11.62 35.50 4.19
C ALA A 424 -12.03 34.66 5.41
N GLU A 425 -13.10 33.87 5.30
CA GLU A 425 -13.54 33.00 6.39
C GLU A 425 -12.55 31.84 6.63
N TYR A 426 -11.90 31.35 5.58
CA TYR A 426 -10.95 30.24 5.67
C TYR A 426 -9.57 30.62 6.21
N VAL A 427 -9.28 31.90 6.43
CA VAL A 427 -7.98 32.36 6.94
C VAL A 427 -8.01 32.78 8.40
N ALA A 428 -9.17 33.03 8.99
CA ALA A 428 -9.30 33.62 10.32
C ALA A 428 -8.58 32.82 11.40
N ASP A 429 -8.66 31.49 11.35
CA ASP A 429 -8.09 30.58 12.33
C ASP A 429 -6.80 29.89 11.85
N ASN A 430 -6.18 30.42 10.79
CA ASN A 430 -4.97 29.88 10.19
C ASN A 430 -3.83 30.89 10.19
N ARG A 431 -2.60 30.38 10.23
CA ARG A 431 -1.41 31.22 10.04
C ARG A 431 -0.99 31.18 8.57
N VAL A 432 -1.38 32.21 7.80
CA VAL A 432 -1.06 32.33 6.37
C VAL A 432 -0.08 33.46 6.17
N PHE A 433 1.11 33.20 5.61
CA PHE A 433 2.14 34.24 5.46
C PHE A 433 3.22 33.87 4.43
N GLY A 434 3.79 34.88 3.81
CA GLY A 434 4.95 34.73 2.92
C GLY A 434 4.67 33.92 1.67
N ASN A 435 3.43 33.90 1.21
CA ASN A 435 3.05 33.33 -0.07
C ASN A 435 3.40 34.33 -1.20
N ILE A 436 3.74 33.85 -2.39
CA ILE A 436 4.43 34.63 -3.42
C ILE A 436 3.55 35.72 -4.02
N GLU A 437 2.31 35.43 -4.37
CA GLU A 437 1.39 36.38 -5.00
C GLU A 437 0.37 36.94 -4.02
N ALA A 438 -0.26 36.09 -3.21
CA ALA A 438 -1.26 36.49 -2.24
C ALA A 438 -1.39 35.48 -1.09
N GLU A 439 -1.76 36.01 0.09
CA GLU A 439 -2.15 35.15 1.22
C GLU A 439 -3.52 34.52 0.98
N VAL A 440 -4.42 35.25 0.30
CA VAL A 440 -5.78 34.84 -0.04
C VAL A 440 -6.10 35.28 -1.45
N GLY A 441 -6.75 34.44 -2.23
CA GLY A 441 -7.20 34.74 -3.59
C GLY A 441 -8.61 34.27 -3.86
N GLU A 442 -9.30 34.94 -4.79
CA GLU A 442 -10.55 34.52 -5.40
C GLU A 442 -10.30 34.04 -6.82
N SER A 443 -10.92 32.91 -7.23
CA SER A 443 -10.76 32.34 -8.57
C SER A 443 -12.01 32.50 -9.43
#